data_35c79b1442068243faddac0f615fe781
#
_entry.id   35c79b1442068243faddac0f615fe781
#
_cell.length_a   1.000
_cell.length_b   1.000
_cell.length_c   1.000
_cell.angle_alpha   90.00
_cell.angle_beta   90.00
_cell.angle_gamma   90.00
#
_symmetry.space_group_name_H-M   'P 1'
#
loop_
_entity.id
_entity.type
_entity.pdbx_description
1 polymer ?
#
loop_
_entity_poly.entity_id
_entity_poly.type
_entity_poly.pdbx_seq_one_letter_code
_entity_poly.pdbx_strand_id
1 'polypeptide(L)'
;MPSGVFKPYAGVSTAILIFTKTGSGGTDKVWFYDMEADGRSLDDKRTPVDENDIPDIIHRFKNLDQEEERSKTDKSFFVEKEEIVSNDYDLSINKYKEVEYIPVEYPPTEEIMAEIMKLDEQATKELLELKEMLEK
;
A
#
# COMPACT_ATOMS: atom_id res chain seq x y z
N MET A 1 -8.03 -4.69 -1.13
CA MET A 1 -7.34 -4.83 -2.43
C MET A 1 -7.30 -3.47 -3.12
N PRO A 2 -6.17 -3.07 -3.70
CA PRO A 2 -6.00 -1.75 -4.31
C PRO A 2 -6.88 -1.57 -5.57
N SER A 3 -7.08 -0.31 -5.95
CA SER A 3 -7.72 0.00 -7.23
C SER A 3 -6.85 -0.51 -8.39
N GLY A 4 -7.50 -1.02 -9.43
CA GLY A 4 -6.80 -1.56 -10.60
C GLY A 4 -6.65 -3.07 -10.65
N VAL A 5 -6.87 -3.81 -9.56
CA VAL A 5 -6.82 -5.29 -9.57
C VAL A 5 -7.78 -5.89 -10.60
N PHE A 6 -8.93 -5.29 -10.81
CA PHE A 6 -9.94 -5.76 -11.77
C PHE A 6 -9.97 -4.98 -13.09
N LYS A 7 -8.93 -4.22 -13.38
CA LYS A 7 -8.82 -3.58 -14.71
C LYS A 7 -8.70 -4.63 -15.83
N PRO A 8 -9.22 -4.33 -17.00
CA PRO A 8 -9.86 -3.08 -17.44
C PRO A 8 -11.33 -2.92 -17.04
N TYR A 9 -11.93 -3.87 -16.32
CA TYR A 9 -13.37 -3.90 -16.04
C TYR A 9 -13.79 -2.94 -14.92
N ALA A 10 -12.98 -2.81 -13.88
CA ALA A 10 -13.24 -1.93 -12.75
C ALA A 10 -11.94 -1.31 -12.22
N GLY A 11 -11.97 0.02 -12.00
CA GLY A 11 -10.86 0.80 -11.45
C GLY A 11 -11.02 1.18 -9.98
N VAL A 12 -11.94 0.53 -9.26
CA VAL A 12 -12.21 0.81 -7.84
C VAL A 12 -11.49 -0.16 -6.92
N SER A 13 -11.17 0.26 -5.71
CA SER A 13 -10.70 -0.64 -4.65
C SER A 13 -11.86 -1.53 -4.19
N THR A 14 -11.54 -2.78 -3.89
CA THR A 14 -12.55 -3.80 -3.55
C THR A 14 -12.09 -4.58 -2.32
N ALA A 15 -13.04 -5.24 -1.66
CA ALA A 15 -12.77 -6.18 -0.58
C ALA A 15 -13.36 -7.55 -0.89
N ILE A 16 -12.72 -8.61 -0.40
CA ILE A 16 -13.25 -9.96 -0.38
C ILE A 16 -13.59 -10.29 1.05
N LEU A 17 -14.84 -10.65 1.30
CA LEU A 17 -15.31 -11.11 2.62
C LEU A 17 -15.43 -12.64 2.60
N ILE A 18 -14.69 -13.29 3.49
CA ILE A 18 -14.70 -14.75 3.66
C ILE A 18 -15.27 -15.05 5.04
N PHE A 19 -16.33 -15.84 5.12
CA PHE A 19 -16.97 -16.20 6.39
C PHE A 19 -17.60 -17.59 6.35
N THR A 20 -17.77 -18.19 7.53
CA THR A 20 -18.51 -19.44 7.68
C THR A 20 -19.88 -19.15 8.28
N LYS A 21 -20.94 -19.54 7.59
CA LYS A 21 -22.31 -19.40 8.10
C LYS A 21 -22.61 -20.52 9.10
N THR A 22 -22.56 -20.22 10.38
CA THR A 22 -22.82 -21.20 11.46
C THR A 22 -24.29 -21.26 11.92
N GLY A 23 -25.06 -20.19 11.71
CA GLY A 23 -26.44 -20.06 12.19
C GLY A 23 -26.56 -19.71 13.69
N SER A 24 -25.47 -19.77 14.47
CA SER A 24 -25.43 -19.49 15.93
C SER A 24 -24.56 -18.29 16.31
N GLY A 25 -23.97 -17.60 15.34
CA GLY A 25 -22.95 -16.56 15.62
C GLY A 25 -21.61 -17.17 16.06
N GLY A 26 -20.88 -16.48 16.94
CA GLY A 26 -19.61 -16.99 17.50
C GLY A 26 -18.37 -16.34 16.87
N THR A 27 -18.52 -15.23 16.16
CA THR A 27 -17.37 -14.43 15.70
C THR A 27 -17.00 -13.46 16.82
N ASP A 28 -15.79 -13.58 17.35
CA ASP A 28 -15.26 -12.69 18.39
C ASP A 28 -14.32 -11.64 17.82
N LYS A 29 -13.60 -11.97 16.76
CA LYS A 29 -12.66 -11.08 16.05
C LYS A 29 -12.70 -11.33 14.56
N VAL A 30 -12.34 -10.32 13.77
CA VAL A 30 -12.23 -10.37 12.31
C VAL A 30 -10.80 -10.10 11.90
N TRP A 31 -10.25 -10.96 11.07
CA TRP A 31 -8.93 -10.77 10.49
C TRP A 31 -8.99 -9.91 9.24
N PHE A 32 -8.17 -8.90 9.18
CA PHE A 32 -8.01 -8.01 8.05
C PHE A 32 -6.65 -8.21 7.39
N TYR A 33 -6.61 -8.08 6.08
CA TYR A 33 -5.37 -8.03 5.31
C TYR A 33 -5.44 -6.90 4.28
N ASP A 34 -4.50 -5.97 4.33
CA ASP A 34 -4.35 -4.88 3.38
C ASP A 34 -3.47 -5.31 2.22
N MET A 35 -4.10 -5.82 1.17
CA MET A 35 -3.43 -6.28 -0.03
C MET A 35 -3.03 -5.10 -0.92
N GLU A 36 -1.76 -5.03 -1.31
CA GLU A 36 -1.19 -3.98 -2.16
C GLU A 36 -0.89 -4.47 -3.58
N ALA A 37 -0.56 -5.75 -3.74
CA ALA A 37 -0.15 -6.32 -5.02
C ALA A 37 -0.69 -7.75 -5.22
N ASP A 38 -1.02 -8.10 -6.46
CA ASP A 38 -1.56 -9.41 -6.85
C ASP A 38 -0.70 -10.13 -7.91
N GLY A 39 0.57 -9.73 -8.09
CA GLY A 39 1.47 -10.28 -9.09
C GLY A 39 1.25 -9.73 -10.49
N ARG A 40 0.46 -8.64 -10.60
CA ARG A 40 0.20 -7.96 -11.88
C ARG A 40 0.22 -6.44 -11.69
N SER A 41 0.64 -5.73 -12.77
CA SER A 41 0.57 -4.27 -12.79
C SER A 41 -0.87 -3.78 -12.59
N LEU A 42 -1.03 -2.62 -11.95
CA LEU A 42 -2.36 -2.02 -11.67
C LEU A 42 -2.86 -1.13 -12.83
N ASP A 43 -2.23 -1.22 -13.99
CA ASP A 43 -2.67 -0.59 -15.24
C ASP A 43 -3.62 -1.49 -16.05
N ASP A 44 -4.10 -1.01 -17.18
CA ASP A 44 -5.07 -1.73 -18.00
C ASP A 44 -4.46 -2.97 -18.70
N LYS A 45 -3.14 -3.08 -18.79
CA LYS A 45 -2.44 -4.19 -19.42
C LYS A 45 -2.30 -5.41 -18.51
N ARG A 46 -2.31 -5.19 -17.19
CA ARG A 46 -2.20 -6.27 -16.19
C ARG A 46 -1.01 -7.20 -16.46
N THR A 47 0.15 -6.62 -16.76
CA THR A 47 1.38 -7.40 -17.02
C THR A 47 1.88 -8.05 -15.72
N PRO A 48 2.50 -9.25 -15.78
CA PRO A 48 3.09 -9.87 -14.59
C PRO A 48 4.18 -8.99 -13.99
N VAL A 49 4.19 -8.91 -12.65
CA VAL A 49 5.21 -8.23 -11.82
C VAL A 49 5.56 -9.12 -10.63
N ASP A 50 6.70 -8.86 -10.00
CA ASP A 50 7.19 -9.70 -8.89
C ASP A 50 6.44 -9.47 -7.58
N GLU A 51 5.90 -8.25 -7.38
CA GLU A 51 5.14 -7.89 -6.18
C GLU A 51 3.81 -8.66 -6.13
N ASN A 52 3.68 -9.54 -5.15
CA ASN A 52 2.52 -10.42 -5.02
C ASN A 52 2.25 -10.82 -3.56
N ASP A 53 1.17 -10.31 -3.01
CA ASP A 53 0.74 -10.60 -1.63
C ASP A 53 -0.06 -11.91 -1.50
N ILE A 54 -0.53 -12.51 -2.59
CA ILE A 54 -1.39 -13.70 -2.54
C ILE A 54 -0.75 -14.88 -1.78
N PRO A 55 0.52 -15.22 -2.00
CA PRO A 55 1.16 -16.29 -1.23
C PRO A 55 1.24 -15.98 0.28
N ASP A 56 1.50 -14.72 0.65
CA ASP A 56 1.54 -14.29 2.04
C ASP A 56 0.15 -14.33 2.70
N ILE A 57 -0.90 -13.89 2.00
CA ILE A 57 -2.29 -14.01 2.45
C ILE A 57 -2.65 -15.46 2.77
N ILE A 58 -2.32 -16.38 1.86
CA ILE A 58 -2.62 -17.80 2.03
C ILE A 58 -1.84 -18.40 3.21
N HIS A 59 -0.57 -18.03 3.35
CA HIS A 59 0.27 -18.49 4.45
C HIS A 59 -0.28 -18.02 5.81
N ARG A 60 -0.60 -16.75 5.95
CA ARG A 60 -1.12 -16.13 7.18
C ARG A 60 -2.51 -16.65 7.53
N PHE A 61 -3.39 -16.76 6.54
CA PHE A 61 -4.73 -17.29 6.75
C PHE A 61 -4.72 -18.75 7.27
N LYS A 62 -3.71 -19.53 6.91
CA LYS A 62 -3.54 -20.91 7.44
C LYS A 62 -2.90 -20.95 8.84
N ASN A 63 -2.32 -19.85 9.31
CA ASN A 63 -1.59 -19.75 10.55
C ASN A 63 -2.09 -18.55 11.39
N LEU A 64 -3.41 -18.40 11.52
CA LEU A 64 -4.04 -17.27 12.20
C LEU A 64 -3.61 -17.12 13.67
N ASP A 65 -3.20 -18.19 14.32
CA ASP A 65 -2.67 -18.15 15.68
C ASP A 65 -1.42 -17.25 15.81
N GLN A 66 -0.65 -17.11 14.73
CA GLN A 66 0.54 -16.25 14.69
C GLN A 66 0.23 -14.78 14.40
N GLU A 67 -1.01 -14.49 14.04
CA GLU A 67 -1.49 -13.14 13.73
C GLU A 67 -2.00 -12.38 14.98
N GLU A 68 -2.14 -13.05 16.13
CA GLU A 68 -2.71 -12.44 17.35
C GLU A 68 -1.87 -11.31 17.94
N GLU A 69 -0.56 -11.36 17.77
CA GLU A 69 0.38 -10.35 18.28
C GLU A 69 0.62 -9.18 17.30
N ARG A 70 -0.02 -9.21 16.12
CA ARG A 70 0.22 -8.18 15.11
C ARG A 70 -0.54 -6.90 15.42
N SER A 71 0.14 -5.79 15.13
CA SER A 71 -0.37 -4.44 15.33
C SER A 71 -1.25 -3.99 14.15
N LYS A 72 -2.12 -3.03 14.40
CA LYS A 72 -2.93 -2.39 13.34
C LYS A 72 -2.13 -1.56 12.35
N THR A 73 -0.84 -1.35 12.59
CA THR A 73 0.10 -0.75 11.63
C THR A 73 0.64 -1.77 10.62
N ASP A 74 0.53 -3.06 10.93
CA ASP A 74 0.96 -4.14 10.06
C ASP A 74 0.03 -4.32 8.83
N LYS A 75 0.48 -5.10 7.86
CA LYS A 75 -0.29 -5.47 6.67
C LYS A 75 -1.52 -6.32 6.98
N SER A 76 -1.45 -7.11 8.07
CA SER A 76 -2.56 -7.91 8.55
C SER A 76 -2.67 -7.81 10.07
N PHE A 77 -3.90 -7.83 10.58
CA PHE A 77 -4.20 -7.69 12.00
C PHE A 77 -5.62 -8.17 12.31
N PHE A 78 -5.88 -8.40 13.60
CA PHE A 78 -7.22 -8.66 14.08
C PHE A 78 -7.89 -7.39 14.60
N VAL A 79 -9.22 -7.35 14.44
CA VAL A 79 -10.11 -6.35 15.05
C VAL A 79 -11.15 -7.07 15.87
N GLU A 80 -11.31 -6.68 17.13
CA GLU A 80 -12.31 -7.23 18.03
C GLU A 80 -13.74 -6.86 17.58
N LYS A 81 -14.67 -7.76 17.79
CA LYS A 81 -16.09 -7.58 17.44
C LYS A 81 -16.68 -6.33 18.05
N GLU A 82 -16.36 -6.05 19.32
CA GLU A 82 -16.86 -4.88 20.05
C GLU A 82 -16.48 -3.57 19.36
N GLU A 83 -15.28 -3.51 18.81
CA GLU A 83 -14.82 -2.35 18.04
C GLU A 83 -15.58 -2.22 16.71
N ILE A 84 -15.84 -3.33 16.02
CA ILE A 84 -16.63 -3.35 14.79
C ILE A 84 -18.07 -2.92 15.06
N VAL A 85 -18.68 -3.39 16.15
CA VAL A 85 -20.01 -2.99 16.56
C VAL A 85 -20.07 -1.50 16.87
N SER A 86 -19.06 -0.94 17.56
CA SER A 86 -18.98 0.50 17.88
C SER A 86 -18.83 1.37 16.63
N ASN A 87 -18.37 0.80 15.52
CA ASN A 87 -18.26 1.43 14.20
C ASN A 87 -19.42 1.07 13.26
N ASP A 88 -20.59 0.77 13.80
CA ASP A 88 -21.81 0.45 13.03
C ASP A 88 -21.64 -0.74 12.05
N TYR A 89 -20.84 -1.74 12.46
CA TYR A 89 -20.52 -2.92 11.63
C TYR A 89 -19.81 -2.58 10.31
N ASP A 90 -19.19 -1.44 10.20
CA ASP A 90 -18.40 -1.08 9.02
C ASP A 90 -17.11 -1.92 8.97
N LEU A 91 -16.90 -2.64 7.87
CA LEU A 91 -15.72 -3.47 7.62
C LEU A 91 -14.67 -2.79 6.73
N SER A 92 -14.73 -1.48 6.58
CA SER A 92 -13.71 -0.71 5.86
C SER A 92 -12.39 -0.74 6.63
N ILE A 93 -11.36 -1.34 6.08
CA ILE A 93 -10.04 -1.50 6.72
C ILE A 93 -9.45 -0.17 7.19
N ASN A 94 -9.71 0.93 6.47
CA ASN A 94 -9.22 2.26 6.79
C ASN A 94 -9.72 2.83 8.12
N LYS A 95 -10.77 2.24 8.70
CA LYS A 95 -11.26 2.62 10.04
C LYS A 95 -10.42 2.03 11.17
N TYR A 96 -9.73 0.94 10.90
CA TYR A 96 -9.03 0.13 11.90
C TYR A 96 -7.52 0.16 11.72
N LYS A 97 -7.05 0.29 10.46
CA LYS A 97 -5.62 0.35 10.17
C LYS A 97 -5.03 1.65 10.70
N GLU A 98 -3.98 1.53 11.47
CA GLU A 98 -3.18 2.65 11.95
C GLU A 98 -2.01 2.88 10.98
N VAL A 99 -1.69 4.14 10.74
CA VAL A 99 -0.53 4.53 9.93
C VAL A 99 0.53 5.06 10.89
N GLU A 100 1.67 4.41 10.92
CA GLU A 100 2.82 4.94 11.64
C GLU A 100 3.33 6.20 10.93
N TYR A 101 3.15 7.34 11.57
CA TYR A 101 3.69 8.59 11.04
C TYR A 101 5.19 8.66 11.37
N ILE A 102 6.03 8.34 10.39
CA ILE A 102 7.46 8.59 10.46
C ILE A 102 7.69 10.01 9.94
N PRO A 103 8.05 10.98 10.81
CA PRO A 103 8.35 12.32 10.35
C PRO A 103 9.54 12.28 9.39
N VAL A 104 9.32 12.77 8.18
CA VAL A 104 10.40 12.92 7.21
C VAL A 104 11.24 14.13 7.62
N GLU A 105 12.46 13.88 8.05
CA GLU A 105 13.43 14.95 8.25
C GLU A 105 13.92 15.43 6.88
N TYR A 106 13.57 16.65 6.53
CA TYR A 106 14.09 17.29 5.34
C TYR A 106 15.41 17.99 5.65
N PRO A 107 16.38 17.96 4.74
CA PRO A 107 17.60 18.74 4.89
C PRO A 107 17.27 20.24 5.00
N PRO A 108 18.12 21.04 5.65
CA PRO A 108 17.93 22.47 5.75
C PRO A 108 17.71 23.11 4.38
N THR A 109 16.86 24.14 4.34
CA THR A 109 16.51 24.84 3.08
C THR A 109 17.75 25.33 2.34
N GLU A 110 18.79 25.74 3.07
CA GLU A 110 20.06 26.22 2.52
C GLU A 110 20.82 25.12 1.76
N GLU A 111 20.81 23.90 2.27
CA GLU A 111 21.43 22.75 1.59
C GLU A 111 20.66 22.38 0.31
N ILE A 112 19.33 22.38 0.37
CA ILE A 112 18.49 22.12 -0.81
C ILE A 112 18.73 23.19 -1.88
N MET A 113 18.79 24.46 -1.48
CA MET A 113 19.07 25.56 -2.41
C MET A 113 20.47 25.46 -3.03
N ALA A 114 21.48 25.10 -2.23
CA ALA A 114 22.84 24.89 -2.74
C ALA A 114 22.91 23.75 -3.77
N GLU A 115 22.19 22.66 -3.53
CA GLU A 115 22.11 21.54 -4.46
C GLU A 115 21.40 21.91 -5.75
N ILE A 116 20.27 22.65 -5.67
CA ILE A 116 19.56 23.16 -6.84
C ILE A 116 20.48 24.05 -7.68
N MET A 117 21.18 25.00 -7.07
CA MET A 117 22.11 25.90 -7.79
C MET A 117 23.24 25.12 -8.49
N LYS A 118 23.78 24.10 -7.83
CA LYS A 118 24.82 23.24 -8.40
C LYS A 118 24.30 22.46 -9.61
N LEU A 119 23.09 21.91 -9.53
CA LEU A 119 22.48 21.18 -10.64
C LEU A 119 22.15 22.11 -11.83
N ASP A 120 21.69 23.33 -11.56
CA ASP A 120 21.43 24.34 -12.59
C ASP A 120 22.71 24.77 -13.33
N GLU A 121 23.81 24.99 -12.60
CA GLU A 121 25.12 25.26 -13.18
C GLU A 121 25.61 24.10 -14.08
N GLN A 122 25.46 22.86 -13.61
CA GLN A 122 25.82 21.67 -14.38
C GLN A 122 24.96 21.53 -15.64
N ALA A 123 23.64 21.70 -15.54
CA ALA A 123 22.75 21.68 -16.69
C ALA A 123 23.07 22.76 -17.72
N THR A 124 23.40 23.96 -17.26
CA THR A 124 23.82 25.07 -18.14
C THR A 124 25.11 24.74 -18.89
N LYS A 125 26.09 24.15 -18.19
CA LYS A 125 27.34 23.72 -18.81
C LYS A 125 27.12 22.66 -19.89
N GLU A 126 26.33 21.63 -19.59
CA GLU A 126 26.01 20.54 -20.53
C GLU A 126 25.26 21.06 -21.77
N LEU A 127 24.35 22.03 -21.59
CA LEU A 127 23.66 22.71 -22.70
C LEU A 127 24.61 23.50 -23.59
N LEU A 128 25.60 24.17 -23.04
CA LEU A 128 26.61 24.89 -23.81
C LEU A 128 27.50 23.93 -24.61
N GLU A 129 27.93 22.83 -24.00
CA GLU A 129 28.69 21.78 -24.69
C GLU A 129 27.90 21.17 -25.86
N LEU A 130 26.60 20.88 -25.62
CA LEU A 130 25.71 20.38 -26.66
C LEU A 130 25.57 21.38 -27.83
N LYS A 131 25.43 22.67 -27.52
CA LYS A 131 25.34 23.72 -28.53
C LYS A 131 26.61 23.79 -29.39
N GLU A 132 27.80 23.73 -28.79
CA GLU A 132 29.07 23.69 -29.49
C GLU A 132 29.22 22.46 -30.39
N MET A 133 28.65 21.31 -30.01
CA MET A 133 28.67 20.11 -30.82
C MET A 133 27.73 20.19 -32.04
N LEU A 134 26.63 20.95 -31.95
CA LEU A 134 25.67 21.14 -33.03
C LEU A 134 26.10 22.21 -34.03
N GLU A 135 26.99 23.11 -33.66
CA GLU A 135 27.53 24.17 -34.55
C GLU A 135 28.77 23.72 -35.39
N LYS A 136 29.21 22.48 -35.21
CA LYS A 136 30.28 21.83 -36.01
C LYS A 136 29.70 20.97 -37.14
#